data_05075b5f54f590e11f3f5714eb0c4cea
#
_entry.id   05075b5f54f590e11f3f5714eb0c4cea
#
_cell.length_a   1.000
_cell.length_b   1.000
_cell.length_c   1.000
_cell.angle_alpha   90.00
_cell.angle_beta   90.00
_cell.angle_gamma   90.00
#
_symmetry.space_group_name_H-M   'P 1'
#
loop_
_entity.id
_entity.type
_entity.pdbx_description
1 polymer ?
#
loop_
_entity_poly.entity_id
_entity_poly.type
_entity_poly.pdbx_seq_one_letter_code
_entity_poly.pdbx_strand_id
1 'polypeptide(L)'
;MPAKQKTLQDLFLIGLKDIYHAEKALLRSLRKMAKAAESDQLREAFETHRTETEGQVQRLERVFEMIGKRPQGKTCEAMQGILAEGEEVMDDFAESEALDAGLLAAAQAVEHYEIARYGTLRSWAAQLEMHDAVGLLEETLQEEKKTDQLLTQLAEAALNQKAA
;
A
#
# COMPACT_ATOMS: atom_id res chain seq x y z
N MET A 1 2.17 26.77 -30.11
CA MET A 1 2.43 27.20 -28.73
C MET A 1 3.35 26.17 -28.07
N PRO A 2 4.41 26.60 -27.36
CA PRO A 2 5.20 25.63 -26.61
C PRO A 2 4.32 24.92 -25.56
N ALA A 3 4.50 23.62 -25.43
CA ALA A 3 3.78 22.84 -24.41
C ALA A 3 4.09 23.41 -23.01
N LYS A 4 3.06 23.64 -22.19
CA LYS A 4 3.25 24.13 -20.83
C LYS A 4 4.17 23.17 -20.07
N GLN A 5 5.25 23.67 -19.53
CA GLN A 5 6.19 22.86 -18.75
C GLN A 5 5.47 22.30 -17.52
N LYS A 6 5.58 20.98 -17.32
CA LYS A 6 5.04 20.30 -16.14
C LYS A 6 5.84 20.68 -14.89
N THR A 7 5.13 20.83 -13.79
CA THR A 7 5.65 21.30 -12.50
C THR A 7 5.67 20.18 -11.45
N LEU A 8 6.27 20.45 -10.28
CA LEU A 8 6.18 19.56 -9.12
C LEU A 8 4.72 19.32 -8.69
N GLN A 9 3.86 20.32 -8.82
CA GLN A 9 2.43 20.20 -8.51
C GLN A 9 1.72 19.22 -9.45
N ASP A 10 2.08 19.21 -10.74
CA ASP A 10 1.56 18.24 -11.69
C ASP A 10 2.05 16.83 -11.36
N LEU A 11 3.32 16.68 -10.96
CA LEU A 11 3.90 15.41 -10.54
C LEU A 11 3.27 14.91 -9.25
N PHE A 12 3.04 15.76 -8.26
CA PHE A 12 2.32 15.45 -7.03
C PHE A 12 0.92 14.92 -7.32
N LEU A 13 0.16 15.58 -8.19
CA LEU A 13 -1.18 15.14 -8.58
C LEU A 13 -1.16 13.76 -9.26
N ILE A 14 -0.18 13.50 -10.13
CA ILE A 14 -0.01 12.19 -10.78
C ILE A 14 0.28 11.12 -9.73
N GLY A 15 1.21 11.38 -8.80
CA GLY A 15 1.54 10.46 -7.73
C GLY A 15 0.38 10.20 -6.78
N LEU A 16 -0.42 11.23 -6.47
CA LEU A 16 -1.62 11.10 -5.65
C LEU A 16 -2.68 10.21 -6.31
N LYS A 17 -2.89 10.34 -7.62
CA LYS A 17 -3.80 9.48 -8.39
C LYS A 17 -3.31 8.04 -8.46
N ASP A 18 -1.99 7.85 -8.58
CA ASP A 18 -1.36 6.54 -8.63
C ASP A 18 -1.58 5.79 -7.30
N ILE A 19 -1.22 6.41 -6.17
CA ILE A 19 -1.37 5.76 -4.86
C ILE A 19 -2.84 5.55 -4.48
N TYR A 20 -3.74 6.46 -4.86
CA TYR A 20 -5.18 6.29 -4.64
C TYR A 20 -5.74 5.05 -5.36
N HIS A 21 -5.30 4.80 -6.59
CA HIS A 21 -5.64 3.56 -7.30
C HIS A 21 -5.03 2.33 -6.62
N ALA A 22 -3.77 2.42 -6.20
CA ALA A 22 -3.06 1.34 -5.52
C ALA A 22 -3.80 0.90 -4.24
N GLU A 23 -4.16 1.83 -3.36
CA GLU A 23 -4.90 1.58 -2.13
C GLU A 23 -6.24 0.88 -2.38
N LYS A 24 -6.99 1.37 -3.37
CA LYS A 24 -8.29 0.75 -3.72
C LYS A 24 -8.16 -0.65 -4.31
N ALA A 25 -7.07 -0.92 -5.03
CA ALA A 25 -6.76 -2.27 -5.50
C ALA A 25 -6.35 -3.18 -4.34
N LEU A 26 -5.53 -2.66 -3.42
CA LEU A 26 -5.05 -3.37 -2.23
C LEU A 26 -6.20 -3.83 -1.33
N LEU A 27 -7.23 -3.02 -1.11
CA LEU A 27 -8.41 -3.41 -0.30
C LEU A 27 -9.02 -4.74 -0.77
N ARG A 28 -9.09 -4.97 -2.07
CA ARG A 28 -9.61 -6.22 -2.64
C ARG A 28 -8.64 -7.38 -2.44
N SER A 29 -7.35 -7.12 -2.62
CA SER A 29 -6.31 -8.12 -2.47
C SER A 29 -6.15 -8.56 -1.01
N LEU A 30 -6.13 -7.64 -0.05
CA LEU A 30 -6.05 -7.96 1.38
C LEU A 30 -7.19 -8.87 1.84
N ARG A 31 -8.39 -8.67 1.30
CA ARG A 31 -9.52 -9.57 1.59
C ARG A 31 -9.28 -10.99 1.09
N LYS A 32 -8.66 -11.15 -0.09
CA LYS A 32 -8.31 -12.47 -0.65
C LYS A 32 -7.19 -13.11 0.17
N MET A 33 -6.15 -12.34 0.48
CA MET A 33 -5.00 -12.80 1.26
C MET A 33 -5.41 -13.23 2.67
N ALA A 34 -6.27 -12.48 3.36
CA ALA A 34 -6.80 -12.85 4.67
C ALA A 34 -7.58 -14.17 4.63
N LYS A 35 -8.33 -14.43 3.56
CA LYS A 35 -9.06 -15.69 3.39
C LYS A 35 -8.14 -16.87 3.09
N ALA A 36 -7.04 -16.63 2.37
CA ALA A 36 -6.08 -17.65 1.99
C ALA A 36 -5.13 -18.01 3.13
N ALA A 37 -4.80 -17.06 4.01
CA ALA A 37 -3.87 -17.26 5.12
C ALA A 37 -4.33 -18.38 6.06
N GLU A 38 -3.42 -19.31 6.36
CA GLU A 38 -3.64 -20.41 7.32
C GLU A 38 -3.39 -19.95 8.75
N SER A 39 -2.37 -19.14 8.99
CA SER A 39 -2.05 -18.56 10.30
C SER A 39 -3.10 -17.53 10.72
N ASP A 40 -3.67 -17.71 11.91
CA ASP A 40 -4.61 -16.74 12.49
C ASP A 40 -3.96 -15.37 12.70
N GLN A 41 -2.70 -15.33 13.11
CA GLN A 41 -1.95 -14.08 13.30
C GLN A 41 -1.73 -13.33 11.97
N LEU A 42 -1.41 -14.04 10.90
CA LEU A 42 -1.26 -13.43 9.58
C LEU A 42 -2.61 -12.94 9.04
N ARG A 43 -3.67 -13.72 9.24
CA ARG A 43 -5.04 -13.31 8.88
C ARG A 43 -5.45 -12.05 9.60
N GLU A 44 -5.23 -11.96 10.91
CA GLU A 44 -5.53 -10.79 11.73
C GLU A 44 -4.71 -9.57 11.26
N ALA A 45 -3.43 -9.77 10.91
CA ALA A 45 -2.59 -8.71 10.34
C ALA A 45 -3.17 -8.15 9.04
N PHE A 46 -3.62 -9.00 8.12
CA PHE A 46 -4.25 -8.57 6.87
C PHE A 46 -5.59 -7.88 7.07
N GLU A 47 -6.42 -8.33 8.01
CA GLU A 47 -7.70 -7.70 8.33
C GLU A 47 -7.50 -6.32 9.00
N THR A 48 -6.52 -6.20 9.89
CA THR A 48 -6.13 -4.93 10.50
C THR A 48 -5.62 -3.97 9.44
N HIS A 49 -4.69 -4.41 8.61
CA HIS A 49 -4.14 -3.58 7.53
C HIS A 49 -5.24 -3.14 6.54
N ARG A 50 -6.20 -4.00 6.24
CA ARG A 50 -7.34 -3.61 5.41
C ARG A 50 -8.16 -2.45 6.02
N THR A 51 -8.38 -2.49 7.34
CA THR A 51 -9.07 -1.41 8.04
C THR A 51 -8.26 -0.11 8.03
N GLU A 52 -6.94 -0.20 8.21
CA GLU A 52 -6.03 0.93 8.09
C GLU A 52 -6.07 1.52 6.66
N THR A 53 -6.03 0.67 5.64
CA THR A 53 -6.13 1.06 4.22
C THR A 53 -7.43 1.81 3.90
N GLU A 54 -8.56 1.43 4.49
CA GLU A 54 -9.82 2.19 4.37
C GLU A 54 -9.67 3.63 4.90
N GLY A 55 -8.97 3.81 6.02
CA GLY A 55 -8.63 5.13 6.57
C GLY A 55 -7.65 5.91 5.68
N GLN A 56 -6.68 5.23 5.10
CA GLN A 56 -5.69 5.82 4.17
C GLN A 56 -6.36 6.35 2.91
N VAL A 57 -7.31 5.60 2.34
CA VAL A 57 -8.14 6.08 1.21
C VAL A 57 -8.86 7.37 1.57
N GLN A 58 -9.48 7.46 2.76
CA GLN A 58 -10.17 8.67 3.22
C GLN A 58 -9.20 9.85 3.38
N ARG A 59 -7.98 9.63 3.90
CA ARG A 59 -6.95 10.68 3.98
C ARG A 59 -6.55 11.18 2.60
N LEU A 60 -6.38 10.29 1.63
CA LEU A 60 -6.08 10.67 0.24
C LEU A 60 -7.22 11.50 -0.36
N GLU A 61 -8.49 11.14 -0.12
CA GLU A 61 -9.65 11.93 -0.55
C GLU A 61 -9.62 13.35 0.01
N ARG A 62 -9.26 13.50 1.29
CA ARG A 62 -9.06 14.82 1.90
C ARG A 62 -7.92 15.60 1.25
N VAL A 63 -6.82 14.94 0.88
CA VAL A 63 -5.72 15.60 0.15
C VAL A 63 -6.18 16.06 -1.23
N PHE A 64 -6.99 15.28 -1.95
CA PHE A 64 -7.61 15.71 -3.21
C PHE A 64 -8.47 16.97 -3.02
N GLU A 65 -9.29 17.03 -1.98
CA GLU A 65 -10.12 18.21 -1.65
C GLU A 65 -9.25 19.45 -1.40
N MET A 66 -8.14 19.32 -0.65
CA MET A 66 -7.22 20.43 -0.35
C MET A 66 -6.63 21.06 -1.62
N ILE A 67 -6.45 20.29 -2.69
CA ILE A 67 -5.95 20.79 -3.98
C ILE A 67 -7.07 21.12 -4.98
N GLY A 68 -8.33 21.11 -4.54
CA GLY A 68 -9.49 21.43 -5.37
C GLY A 68 -9.73 20.42 -6.49
N LYS A 69 -9.41 19.15 -6.28
CA LYS A 69 -9.58 18.06 -7.24
C LYS A 69 -10.56 17.01 -6.72
N ARG A 70 -11.26 16.36 -7.64
CA ARG A 70 -12.05 15.17 -7.30
C ARG A 70 -11.12 13.98 -7.11
N PRO A 71 -11.38 13.12 -6.11
CA PRO A 71 -10.69 11.84 -5.96
C PRO A 71 -10.82 11.00 -7.22
N GLN A 72 -9.71 10.71 -7.87
CA GLN A 72 -9.66 9.93 -9.10
C GLN A 72 -8.34 9.17 -9.18
N GLY A 73 -8.42 7.85 -9.35
CA GLY A 73 -7.26 7.00 -9.57
C GLY A 73 -6.75 7.10 -11.01
N LYS A 74 -5.44 6.91 -11.14
CA LYS A 74 -4.77 6.53 -12.37
C LYS A 74 -4.22 5.13 -12.16
N THR A 75 -4.38 4.23 -13.11
CA THR A 75 -3.86 2.85 -13.01
C THR A 75 -2.40 2.85 -12.53
N CYS A 76 -2.16 2.18 -11.41
CA CYS A 76 -0.83 1.96 -10.86
C CYS A 76 -0.30 0.62 -11.38
N GLU A 77 0.53 0.66 -12.40
CA GLU A 77 1.12 -0.54 -13.02
C GLU A 77 2.01 -1.31 -12.03
N ALA A 78 2.73 -0.60 -11.16
CA ALA A 78 3.58 -1.20 -10.15
C ALA A 78 2.74 -2.04 -9.16
N MET A 79 1.69 -1.46 -8.58
CA MET A 79 0.81 -2.18 -7.65
C MET A 79 0.09 -3.34 -8.33
N GLN A 80 -0.37 -3.17 -9.57
CA GLN A 80 -0.96 -4.27 -10.32
C GLN A 80 -0.01 -5.45 -10.47
N GLY A 81 1.27 -5.19 -10.78
CA GLY A 81 2.29 -6.23 -10.87
C GLY A 81 2.55 -6.91 -9.52
N ILE A 82 2.71 -6.14 -8.45
CA ILE A 82 2.93 -6.68 -7.11
C ILE A 82 1.74 -7.55 -6.65
N LEU A 83 0.51 -7.09 -6.88
CA LEU A 83 -0.68 -7.85 -6.52
C LEU A 83 -0.87 -9.11 -7.38
N ALA A 84 -0.49 -9.06 -8.67
CA ALA A 84 -0.50 -10.23 -9.55
C ALA A 84 0.46 -11.31 -9.06
N GLU A 85 1.68 -10.95 -8.65
CA GLU A 85 2.63 -11.89 -8.03
C GLU A 85 2.07 -12.52 -6.74
N GLY A 86 1.35 -11.75 -5.94
CA GLY A 86 0.64 -12.29 -4.76
C GLY A 86 -0.47 -13.28 -5.11
N GLU A 87 -1.20 -13.06 -6.21
CA GLU A 87 -2.21 -14.00 -6.71
C GLU A 87 -1.57 -15.29 -7.23
N GLU A 88 -0.44 -15.22 -7.93
CA GLU A 88 0.33 -16.40 -8.35
C GLU A 88 0.76 -17.24 -7.14
N VAL A 89 1.21 -16.62 -6.07
CA VAL A 89 1.55 -17.34 -4.82
C VAL A 89 0.33 -18.04 -4.23
N MET A 90 -0.83 -17.39 -4.19
CA MET A 90 -2.07 -18.01 -3.68
C MET A 90 -2.49 -19.22 -4.51
N ASP A 91 -2.30 -19.18 -5.83
CA ASP A 91 -2.68 -20.26 -6.74
C ASP A 91 -1.66 -21.42 -6.68
N ASP A 92 -0.37 -21.12 -6.75
CA ASP A 92 0.69 -22.12 -6.84
C ASP A 92 0.97 -22.83 -5.52
N PHE A 93 0.73 -22.17 -4.38
CA PHE A 93 1.03 -22.66 -3.04
C PHE A 93 -0.22 -22.95 -2.18
N ALA A 94 -1.40 -23.04 -2.78
CA ALA A 94 -2.70 -23.15 -2.10
C ALA A 94 -2.77 -24.26 -1.02
N GLU A 95 -2.03 -25.36 -1.18
CA GLU A 95 -2.01 -26.51 -0.26
C GLU A 95 -0.60 -26.72 0.34
N SER A 96 0.22 -25.67 0.37
CA SER A 96 1.61 -25.75 0.81
C SER A 96 1.81 -25.07 2.16
N GLU A 97 2.64 -25.68 3.03
CA GLU A 97 3.10 -25.04 4.26
C GLU A 97 3.88 -23.74 4.02
N ALA A 98 4.33 -23.49 2.77
CA ALA A 98 4.98 -22.25 2.35
C ALA A 98 3.99 -21.12 1.97
N LEU A 99 2.68 -21.38 1.90
CA LEU A 99 1.68 -20.38 1.50
C LEU A 99 1.78 -19.10 2.33
N ASP A 100 1.75 -19.21 3.66
CA ASP A 100 1.78 -18.04 4.55
C ASP A 100 3.08 -17.22 4.42
N ALA A 101 4.21 -17.88 4.25
CA ALA A 101 5.49 -17.21 4.00
C ALA A 101 5.47 -16.44 2.67
N GLY A 102 4.88 -17.02 1.63
CA GLY A 102 4.70 -16.37 0.33
C GLY A 102 3.74 -15.19 0.36
N LEU A 103 2.59 -15.34 1.04
CA LEU A 103 1.62 -14.25 1.24
C LEU A 103 2.24 -13.07 2.00
N LEU A 104 2.98 -13.36 3.05
CA LEU A 104 3.69 -12.37 3.85
C LEU A 104 4.73 -11.62 3.00
N ALA A 105 5.51 -12.33 2.19
CA ALA A 105 6.49 -11.72 1.29
C ALA A 105 5.81 -10.79 0.26
N ALA A 106 4.69 -11.20 -0.31
CA ALA A 106 3.91 -10.37 -1.22
C ALA A 106 3.37 -9.11 -0.52
N ALA A 107 2.88 -9.24 0.71
CA ALA A 107 2.46 -8.10 1.52
C ALA A 107 3.60 -7.13 1.80
N GLN A 108 4.79 -7.61 2.19
CA GLN A 108 5.94 -6.73 2.40
C GLN A 108 6.37 -5.97 1.13
N ALA A 109 6.24 -6.56 -0.05
CA ALA A 109 6.48 -5.85 -1.31
C ALA A 109 5.48 -4.69 -1.49
N VAL A 110 4.21 -4.86 -1.11
CA VAL A 110 3.21 -3.79 -1.07
C VAL A 110 3.66 -2.68 -0.11
N GLU A 111 4.00 -3.03 1.15
CA GLU A 111 4.41 -2.06 2.16
C GLU A 111 5.60 -1.21 1.70
N HIS A 112 6.63 -1.82 1.13
CA HIS A 112 7.81 -1.11 0.65
C HIS A 112 7.50 -0.17 -0.52
N TYR A 113 6.59 -0.55 -1.41
CA TYR A 113 6.09 0.35 -2.45
C TYR A 113 5.38 1.56 -1.84
N GLU A 114 4.47 1.34 -0.90
CA GLU A 114 3.68 2.39 -0.25
C GLU A 114 4.57 3.30 0.61
N ILE A 115 5.51 2.75 1.39
CA ILE A 115 6.50 3.53 2.14
C ILE A 115 7.27 4.48 1.22
N ALA A 116 7.74 3.99 0.07
CA ALA A 116 8.45 4.82 -0.90
C ALA A 116 7.55 5.93 -1.46
N ARG A 117 6.31 5.62 -1.82
CA ARG A 117 5.35 6.57 -2.42
C ARG A 117 4.86 7.60 -1.43
N TYR A 118 4.45 7.21 -0.23
CA TYR A 118 4.01 8.16 0.80
C TYR A 118 5.15 9.05 1.29
N GLY A 119 6.37 8.52 1.44
CA GLY A 119 7.55 9.31 1.75
C GLY A 119 7.83 10.39 0.71
N THR A 120 7.72 10.03 -0.57
CA THR A 120 7.89 10.95 -1.69
C THR A 120 6.78 12.01 -1.73
N LEU A 121 5.51 11.61 -1.64
CA LEU A 121 4.38 12.54 -1.67
C LEU A 121 4.41 13.50 -0.48
N ARG A 122 4.76 13.02 0.70
CA ARG A 122 4.95 13.87 1.88
C ARG A 122 6.03 14.91 1.66
N SER A 123 7.19 14.52 1.10
CA SER A 123 8.28 15.45 0.78
C SER A 123 7.85 16.50 -0.24
N TRP A 124 7.13 16.10 -1.28
CA TRP A 124 6.63 17.04 -2.28
C TRP A 124 5.55 17.98 -1.73
N ALA A 125 4.65 17.47 -0.87
CA ALA A 125 3.66 18.30 -0.18
C ALA A 125 4.34 19.36 0.69
N ALA A 126 5.41 19.02 1.40
CA ALA A 126 6.19 19.97 2.19
C ALA A 126 6.83 21.05 1.30
N GLN A 127 7.41 20.66 0.17
CA GLN A 127 8.01 21.61 -0.79
C GLN A 127 6.96 22.52 -1.43
N LEU A 128 5.73 22.07 -1.55
CA LEU A 128 4.58 22.84 -2.06
C LEU A 128 3.84 23.62 -0.97
N GLU A 129 4.39 23.66 0.26
CA GLU A 129 3.83 24.35 1.43
C GLU A 129 2.42 23.85 1.83
N MET A 130 2.08 22.60 1.49
CA MET A 130 0.80 21.97 1.81
C MET A 130 0.85 21.30 3.19
N HIS A 131 0.99 22.06 4.27
CA HIS A 131 1.28 21.56 5.61
C HIS A 131 0.24 20.56 6.15
N ASP A 132 -1.04 20.77 5.87
CA ASP A 132 -2.11 19.85 6.30
C ASP A 132 -2.03 18.51 5.56
N ALA A 133 -1.69 18.52 4.30
CA ALA A 133 -1.45 17.31 3.52
C ALA A 133 -0.23 16.52 4.02
N VAL A 134 0.85 17.22 4.43
CA VAL A 134 2.04 16.60 5.05
C VAL A 134 1.64 15.75 6.25
N GLY A 135 0.80 16.28 7.16
CA GLY A 135 0.33 15.55 8.34
C GLY A 135 -0.41 14.26 7.99
N LEU A 136 -1.34 14.31 7.03
CA LEU A 136 -2.12 13.16 6.60
C LEU A 136 -1.26 12.09 5.93
N LEU A 137 -0.32 12.49 5.08
CA LEU A 137 0.59 11.58 4.39
C LEU A 137 1.62 10.95 5.35
N GLU A 138 2.08 11.71 6.36
CA GLU A 138 2.96 11.19 7.40
C GLU A 138 2.26 10.13 8.27
N GLU A 139 1.00 10.36 8.64
CA GLU A 139 0.22 9.40 9.43
C GLU A 139 0.15 8.05 8.71
N THR A 140 -0.21 8.04 7.42
CA THR A 140 -0.20 6.82 6.60
C THR A 140 1.19 6.21 6.51
N LEU A 141 2.23 6.99 6.25
CA LEU A 141 3.61 6.50 6.18
C LEU A 141 4.04 5.76 7.45
N GLN A 142 3.61 6.24 8.63
CA GLN A 142 3.93 5.55 9.88
C GLN A 142 3.13 4.25 10.08
N GLU A 143 1.89 4.19 9.60
CA GLU A 143 1.11 2.95 9.58
C GLU A 143 1.77 1.89 8.71
N GLU A 144 2.22 2.23 7.48
CA GLU A 144 2.90 1.30 6.57
C GLU A 144 4.19 0.74 7.17
N LYS A 145 5.01 1.61 7.78
CA LYS A 145 6.23 1.17 8.47
C LYS A 145 5.95 0.22 9.62
N LYS A 146 4.90 0.45 10.37
CA LYS A 146 4.48 -0.41 11.47
C LYS A 146 4.01 -1.77 10.96
N THR A 147 3.24 -1.79 9.89
CA THR A 147 2.77 -3.03 9.25
C THR A 147 3.96 -3.84 8.71
N ASP A 148 4.90 -3.21 8.01
CA ASP A 148 6.12 -3.88 7.53
C ASP A 148 6.92 -4.52 8.67
N GLN A 149 7.09 -3.81 9.80
CA GLN A 149 7.76 -4.37 10.99
C GLN A 149 7.01 -5.56 11.57
N LEU A 150 5.68 -5.50 11.66
CA LEU A 150 4.85 -6.60 12.13
C LEU A 150 5.00 -7.84 11.24
N LEU A 151 4.97 -7.65 9.93
CA LEU A 151 5.15 -8.74 8.97
C LEU A 151 6.53 -9.39 9.11
N THR A 152 7.60 -8.62 9.28
CA THR A 152 8.94 -9.15 9.57
C THR A 152 8.96 -10.00 10.83
N GLN A 153 8.34 -9.53 11.92
CA GLN A 153 8.25 -10.29 13.17
C GLN A 153 7.51 -11.61 13.01
N LEU A 154 6.39 -11.62 12.27
CA LEU A 154 5.62 -12.85 12.00
C LEU A 154 6.42 -13.84 11.15
N ALA A 155 7.17 -13.36 10.13
CA ALA A 155 8.01 -14.18 9.28
C ALA A 155 9.10 -14.90 10.09
N GLU A 156 9.85 -14.14 10.91
CA GLU A 156 10.99 -14.64 11.66
C GLU A 156 10.60 -15.49 12.86
N ALA A 157 9.44 -15.22 13.48
CA ALA A 157 8.99 -15.95 14.65
C ALA A 157 8.54 -17.40 14.34
N ALA A 158 7.84 -17.63 13.23
CA ALA A 158 7.24 -18.93 12.96
C ALA A 158 7.04 -19.27 11.47
N LEU A 159 6.59 -18.31 10.62
CA LEU A 159 6.09 -18.64 9.30
C LEU A 159 7.18 -19.16 8.36
N ASN A 160 8.38 -18.60 8.39
CA ASN A 160 9.49 -19.07 7.58
C ASN A 160 9.99 -20.45 8.04
N GLN A 161 9.91 -20.76 9.34
CA GLN A 161 10.29 -22.07 9.87
C GLN A 161 9.29 -23.15 9.45
N LYS A 162 7.99 -22.83 9.47
CA LYS A 162 6.94 -23.74 9.00
C LYS A 162 7.07 -24.05 7.51
N ALA A 163 7.55 -23.08 6.72
CA ALA A 163 7.73 -23.19 5.27
C ALA A 163 8.96 -24.02 4.87
N ALA A 164 9.93 -24.21 5.77
CA ALA A 164 11.18 -24.92 5.51
C ALA A 164 11.05 -26.46 5.67
#